data_cb328e0623d38fd179e341ccbe650065
#
_entry.id   cb328e0623d38fd179e341ccbe650065
#
_cell.length_a   1.000
_cell.length_b   1.000
_cell.length_c   1.000
_cell.angle_alpha   90.00
_cell.angle_beta   90.00
_cell.angle_gamma   90.00
#
_symmetry.space_group_name_H-M   'P 1'
#
loop_
_entity.id
_entity.type
_entity.pdbx_description
1 polymer ?
#
loop_
_entity_poly.entity_id
_entity_poly.type
_entity_poly.pdbx_seq_one_letter_code
_entity_poly.pdbx_strand_id
1 'polypeptide(L)'
;HGIKFRRNYGKSPALYCGFKAAQGDVVITMDADLQDSPDEIPELYRMITEEHYDLVSGYKQKRYDPLTKTIPTKLFNATARKISGVHNLHDFNCGLKAYRSDVVKNIEVYGEMHRYIPYLAKEAGFGRIGEKVVHHQARKYGKSKFGINRFFNGYLDLLTLWFLTNFGKKPMHVFGLMGSFVFFIGFIALIWLIVEKVIMLVSGVYGDLLSNHASTQE
;
A
#
# COMPACT_ATOMS: atom_id res chain seq x y z
N HIS A 1 22.49 -20.22 -9.08
CA HIS A 1 21.30 -20.34 -9.93
C HIS A 1 20.77 -18.96 -10.28
N GLY A 2 20.21 -18.76 -11.48
CA GLY A 2 19.60 -17.52 -11.96
C GLY A 2 18.19 -17.74 -12.48
N ILE A 3 17.30 -16.78 -12.22
CA ILE A 3 15.95 -16.77 -12.77
C ILE A 3 15.86 -15.63 -13.77
N LYS A 4 15.59 -15.95 -15.05
CA LYS A 4 15.47 -14.96 -16.13
C LYS A 4 14.00 -14.79 -16.52
N PHE A 5 13.50 -13.56 -16.41
CA PHE A 5 12.18 -13.21 -16.91
C PHE A 5 12.20 -12.85 -18.41
N ARG A 6 11.10 -13.06 -19.10
CA ARG A 6 10.96 -12.68 -20.53
C ARG A 6 10.89 -11.15 -20.72
N ARG A 7 10.42 -10.42 -19.69
CA ARG A 7 10.35 -8.95 -19.64
C ARG A 7 10.50 -8.47 -18.19
N ASN A 8 10.63 -7.18 -17.98
CA ASN A 8 10.58 -6.61 -16.63
C ASN A 8 9.14 -6.66 -16.07
N TYR A 9 8.94 -7.44 -15.00
CA TYR A 9 7.66 -7.55 -14.28
C TYR A 9 7.67 -6.77 -12.96
N GLY A 10 8.76 -6.07 -12.63
CA GLY A 10 8.94 -5.35 -11.38
C GLY A 10 9.58 -6.19 -10.26
N LYS A 11 9.75 -5.57 -9.09
CA LYS A 11 10.48 -6.15 -7.95
C LYS A 11 9.67 -7.24 -7.22
N SER A 12 8.37 -7.07 -7.04
CA SER A 12 7.55 -8.02 -6.29
C SER A 12 7.50 -9.41 -6.94
N PRO A 13 7.22 -9.58 -8.24
CA PRO A 13 7.30 -10.89 -8.89
C PRO A 13 8.69 -11.50 -8.84
N ALA A 14 9.76 -10.69 -8.93
CA ALA A 14 11.13 -11.18 -8.82
C ALA A 14 11.40 -11.75 -7.42
N LEU A 15 11.00 -11.06 -6.36
CA LEU A 15 11.09 -11.55 -4.99
C LEU A 15 10.27 -12.81 -4.77
N TYR A 16 9.03 -12.83 -5.24
CA TYR A 16 8.15 -14.00 -5.12
C TYR A 16 8.76 -15.25 -5.76
N CYS A 17 9.27 -15.15 -6.99
CA CYS A 17 9.94 -16.26 -7.65
C CYS A 17 11.23 -16.68 -6.90
N GLY A 18 12.01 -15.72 -6.38
CA GLY A 18 13.17 -15.99 -5.56
C GLY A 18 12.81 -16.72 -4.26
N PHE A 19 11.76 -16.29 -3.58
CA PHE A 19 11.25 -16.93 -2.35
C PHE A 19 10.77 -18.37 -2.60
N LYS A 20 10.07 -18.61 -3.71
CA LYS A 20 9.65 -19.97 -4.07
C LYS A 20 10.83 -20.88 -4.41
N ALA A 21 11.86 -20.35 -5.07
CA ALA A 21 13.06 -21.10 -5.46
C ALA A 21 14.07 -21.32 -4.31
N ALA A 22 14.03 -20.49 -3.27
CA ALA A 22 14.93 -20.60 -2.12
C ALA A 22 14.72 -21.92 -1.36
N GLN A 23 15.81 -22.58 -0.95
CA GLN A 23 15.82 -23.88 -0.26
C GLN A 23 16.47 -23.82 1.13
N GLY A 24 17.13 -22.71 1.49
CA GLY A 24 17.78 -22.55 2.78
C GLY A 24 16.78 -22.24 3.90
N ASP A 25 17.18 -22.49 5.15
CA ASP A 25 16.38 -22.21 6.35
C ASP A 25 16.24 -20.70 6.61
N VAL A 26 17.23 -19.94 6.17
CA VAL A 26 17.24 -18.46 6.20
C VAL A 26 17.33 -17.93 4.77
N VAL A 27 16.47 -17.02 4.42
CA VAL A 27 16.46 -16.34 3.13
C VAL A 27 16.82 -14.88 3.35
N ILE A 28 17.80 -14.37 2.60
CA ILE A 28 18.23 -12.98 2.70
C ILE A 28 18.03 -12.31 1.34
N THR A 29 17.37 -11.15 1.35
CA THR A 29 17.22 -10.30 0.15
C THR A 29 18.20 -9.14 0.23
N MET A 30 18.80 -8.78 -0.90
CA MET A 30 19.68 -7.64 -1.02
C MET A 30 19.52 -7.01 -2.41
N ASP A 31 19.56 -5.68 -2.49
CA ASP A 31 19.53 -4.98 -3.78
C ASP A 31 20.89 -5.11 -4.49
N ALA A 32 20.88 -5.36 -5.80
CA ALA A 32 22.07 -5.58 -6.61
C ALA A 32 22.76 -4.29 -7.08
N ASP A 33 22.48 -3.14 -6.45
CA ASP A 33 23.03 -1.84 -6.81
C ASP A 33 24.30 -1.45 -6.02
N LEU A 34 24.84 -2.41 -5.27
CA LEU A 34 26.05 -2.29 -4.46
C LEU A 34 25.99 -1.20 -3.38
N GLN A 35 24.80 -0.82 -2.93
CA GLN A 35 24.61 0.14 -1.85
C GLN A 35 24.57 -0.54 -0.47
N ASP A 36 24.13 -1.78 -0.39
CA ASP A 36 24.07 -2.56 0.83
C ASP A 36 25.36 -3.39 0.98
N SER A 37 25.92 -3.47 2.22
CA SER A 37 27.14 -4.25 2.46
C SER A 37 26.83 -5.72 2.74
N PRO A 38 27.51 -6.67 2.08
CA PRO A 38 27.42 -8.09 2.43
C PRO A 38 27.90 -8.42 3.85
N ASP A 39 28.71 -7.56 4.46
CA ASP A 39 29.23 -7.75 5.84
C ASP A 39 28.11 -7.74 6.90
N GLU A 40 26.92 -7.25 6.54
CA GLU A 40 25.75 -7.27 7.41
C GLU A 40 25.07 -8.65 7.46
N ILE A 41 25.35 -9.54 6.51
CA ILE A 41 24.68 -10.83 6.36
C ILE A 41 24.90 -11.74 7.59
N PRO A 42 26.11 -11.90 8.15
CA PRO A 42 26.34 -12.81 9.28
C PRO A 42 25.47 -12.44 10.50
N GLU A 43 25.35 -11.15 10.80
CA GLU A 43 24.57 -10.70 11.94
C GLU A 43 23.06 -10.84 11.70
N LEU A 44 22.58 -10.54 10.50
CA LEU A 44 21.18 -10.78 10.13
C LEU A 44 20.83 -12.28 10.22
N TYR A 45 21.74 -13.15 9.80
CA TYR A 45 21.59 -14.59 9.94
C TYR A 45 21.52 -15.02 11.41
N ARG A 46 22.42 -14.50 12.26
CA ARG A 46 22.44 -14.76 13.70
C ARG A 46 21.12 -14.37 14.37
N MET A 47 20.59 -13.19 14.03
CA MET A 47 19.31 -12.74 14.58
C MET A 47 18.14 -13.68 14.23
N ILE A 48 18.13 -14.28 13.04
CA ILE A 48 17.10 -15.26 12.67
C ILE A 48 17.31 -16.59 13.42
N THR A 49 18.54 -17.09 13.48
CA THR A 49 18.83 -18.44 13.99
C THR A 49 18.92 -18.50 15.51
N GLU A 50 19.59 -17.53 16.15
CA GLU A 50 19.86 -17.55 17.58
C GLU A 50 18.83 -16.71 18.36
N GLU A 51 18.43 -15.55 17.85
CA GLU A 51 17.45 -14.70 18.51
C GLU A 51 16.00 -15.02 18.09
N HIS A 52 15.82 -15.97 17.18
CA HIS A 52 14.52 -16.49 16.74
C HIS A 52 13.58 -15.43 16.17
N TYR A 53 14.07 -14.41 15.47
CA TYR A 53 13.25 -13.51 14.72
C TYR A 53 12.64 -14.22 13.50
N ASP A 54 11.40 -13.90 13.16
CA ASP A 54 10.75 -14.36 11.94
C ASP A 54 11.27 -13.57 10.72
N LEU A 55 11.48 -12.27 10.93
CA LEU A 55 11.95 -11.33 9.92
C LEU A 55 12.81 -10.25 10.58
N VAL A 56 13.93 -9.92 9.98
CA VAL A 56 14.77 -8.77 10.36
C VAL A 56 14.94 -7.86 9.15
N SER A 57 14.57 -6.57 9.30
CA SER A 57 14.75 -5.55 8.29
C SER A 57 15.98 -4.69 8.58
N GLY A 58 16.76 -4.38 7.56
CA GLY A 58 17.79 -3.37 7.70
C GLY A 58 17.20 -1.97 7.91
N TYR A 59 17.90 -1.14 8.70
CA TYR A 59 17.57 0.27 8.89
C TYR A 59 18.76 1.14 8.48
N LYS A 60 18.54 1.95 7.45
CA LYS A 60 19.54 2.90 6.95
C LYS A 60 19.48 4.19 7.76
N GLN A 61 20.16 4.21 8.92
CA GLN A 61 20.15 5.35 9.85
C GLN A 61 20.77 6.60 9.22
N LYS A 62 21.93 6.45 8.56
CA LYS A 62 22.58 7.53 7.80
C LYS A 62 22.23 7.38 6.33
N ARG A 63 21.41 8.29 5.80
CA ARG A 63 21.07 8.36 4.38
C ARG A 63 21.85 9.49 3.74
N TYR A 64 22.55 9.18 2.67
CA TYR A 64 23.24 10.18 1.82
C TYR A 64 22.29 10.78 0.77
N ASP A 65 20.97 10.60 0.95
CA ASP A 65 19.95 11.12 0.05
C ASP A 65 19.63 12.59 0.34
N PRO A 66 19.29 13.41 -0.68
CA PRO A 66 18.88 14.80 -0.50
C PRO A 66 17.62 14.92 0.37
N LEU A 67 17.48 16.06 1.08
CA LEU A 67 16.37 16.35 1.99
C LEU A 67 14.99 16.19 1.33
N THR A 68 14.88 16.52 0.04
CA THR A 68 13.66 16.35 -0.75
C THR A 68 13.15 14.91 -0.83
N LYS A 69 14.03 13.93 -0.59
CA LYS A 69 13.66 12.49 -0.53
C LYS A 69 13.47 12.02 0.90
N THR A 70 14.19 12.59 1.85
CA THR A 70 14.21 12.12 3.24
C THR A 70 12.91 12.45 3.97
N ILE A 71 12.35 13.65 3.78
CA ILE A 71 11.10 14.08 4.44
C ILE A 71 9.90 13.23 4.00
N PRO A 72 9.62 13.05 2.69
CA PRO A 72 8.53 12.18 2.24
C PRO A 72 8.69 10.74 2.72
N THR A 73 9.92 10.21 2.76
CA THR A 73 10.18 8.85 3.23
C THR A 73 9.91 8.70 4.73
N LYS A 74 10.26 9.68 5.56
CA LYS A 74 9.95 9.65 7.00
C LYS A 74 8.44 9.66 7.25
N LEU A 75 7.71 10.52 6.56
CA LEU A 75 6.25 10.58 6.66
C LEU A 75 5.61 9.27 6.20
N PHE A 76 6.06 8.72 5.07
CA PHE A 76 5.63 7.43 4.57
C PHE A 76 5.84 6.31 5.61
N ASN A 77 7.05 6.18 6.16
CA ASN A 77 7.36 5.16 7.14
C ASN A 77 6.54 5.33 8.44
N ALA A 78 6.32 6.56 8.90
CA ALA A 78 5.49 6.83 10.08
C ALA A 78 4.04 6.40 9.87
N THR A 79 3.47 6.72 8.70
CA THR A 79 2.12 6.32 8.32
C THR A 79 2.02 4.80 8.12
N ALA A 80 2.99 4.19 7.46
CA ALA A 80 3.06 2.75 7.26
C ALA A 80 3.11 1.99 8.60
N ARG A 81 3.90 2.45 9.59
CA ARG A 81 3.92 1.89 10.95
C ARG A 81 2.54 1.92 11.61
N LYS A 82 1.88 3.07 11.55
CA LYS A 82 0.56 3.25 12.17
C LYS A 82 -0.50 2.34 11.54
N ILE A 83 -0.49 2.25 10.22
CA ILE A 83 -1.48 1.46 9.45
C ILE A 83 -1.21 -0.04 9.60
N SER A 84 0.04 -0.48 9.41
CA SER A 84 0.40 -1.91 9.46
C SER A 84 0.44 -2.49 10.87
N GLY A 85 0.48 -1.64 11.90
CA GLY A 85 0.69 -2.06 13.27
C GLY A 85 2.06 -2.70 13.54
N VAL A 86 3.02 -2.58 12.61
CA VAL A 86 4.42 -3.03 12.80
C VAL A 86 5.21 -1.84 13.35
N HIS A 87 5.20 -1.70 14.68
CA HIS A 87 5.75 -0.52 15.34
C HIS A 87 7.28 -0.50 15.45
N ASN A 88 7.92 -1.66 15.37
CA ASN A 88 9.36 -1.85 15.59
C ASN A 88 10.22 -1.51 14.37
N LEU A 89 9.63 -1.06 13.25
CA LEU A 89 10.37 -0.74 12.05
C LEU A 89 10.41 0.76 11.78
N HIS A 90 11.60 1.29 11.55
CA HIS A 90 11.83 2.67 11.10
C HIS A 90 11.89 2.77 9.57
N ASP A 91 12.30 1.69 8.88
CA ASP A 91 12.46 1.68 7.42
C ASP A 91 11.81 0.47 6.74
N PHE A 92 10.62 0.66 6.20
CA PHE A 92 9.94 -0.37 5.40
C PHE A 92 10.59 -0.59 4.02
N ASN A 93 11.31 0.42 3.50
CA ASN A 93 11.84 0.43 2.14
C ASN A 93 13.25 -0.19 2.01
N CYS A 94 13.88 -0.61 3.11
CA CYS A 94 15.20 -1.22 3.02
C CYS A 94 15.11 -2.53 2.22
N GLY A 95 16.01 -2.71 1.23
CA GLY A 95 16.08 -3.92 0.41
C GLY A 95 16.73 -5.08 1.14
N LEU A 96 17.65 -4.78 2.08
CA LEU A 96 18.35 -5.77 2.87
C LEU A 96 17.45 -6.27 4.01
N LYS A 97 17.03 -7.52 3.91
CA LYS A 97 16.17 -8.17 4.90
C LYS A 97 16.54 -9.64 5.01
N ALA A 98 16.44 -10.20 6.21
CA ALA A 98 16.54 -11.62 6.46
C ALA A 98 15.19 -12.18 6.93
N TYR A 99 14.91 -13.39 6.53
CA TYR A 99 13.65 -14.08 6.80
C TYR A 99 13.90 -15.53 7.20
N ARG A 100 13.13 -16.05 8.13
CA ARG A 100 12.98 -17.49 8.29
C ARG A 100 12.30 -18.06 7.04
N SER A 101 12.68 -19.25 6.61
CA SER A 101 12.16 -19.89 5.39
C SER A 101 10.63 -19.99 5.40
N ASP A 102 10.03 -20.32 6.55
CA ASP A 102 8.58 -20.42 6.72
C ASP A 102 7.87 -19.11 6.34
N VAL A 103 8.44 -17.96 6.69
CA VAL A 103 7.85 -16.65 6.36
C VAL A 103 7.70 -16.51 4.86
N VAL A 104 8.80 -16.68 4.11
CA VAL A 104 8.79 -16.45 2.65
C VAL A 104 7.99 -17.51 1.89
N LYS A 105 7.77 -18.70 2.47
CA LYS A 105 6.93 -19.75 1.87
C LYS A 105 5.44 -19.52 2.09
N ASN A 106 5.06 -18.76 3.13
CA ASN A 106 3.67 -18.52 3.52
C ASN A 106 3.14 -17.12 3.13
N ILE A 107 3.97 -16.25 2.55
CA ILE A 107 3.54 -14.94 2.06
C ILE A 107 3.49 -14.90 0.54
N GLU A 108 2.55 -14.13 0.01
CA GLU A 108 2.48 -13.81 -1.42
C GLU A 108 2.83 -12.34 -1.65
N VAL A 109 3.86 -12.10 -2.48
CA VAL A 109 4.33 -10.75 -2.79
C VAL A 109 3.89 -10.39 -4.20
N TYR A 110 2.88 -9.54 -4.33
CA TYR A 110 2.30 -9.10 -5.60
C TYR A 110 2.24 -7.57 -5.70
N GLY A 111 1.94 -7.03 -6.87
CA GLY A 111 1.86 -5.58 -7.11
C GLY A 111 3.10 -4.83 -6.59
N GLU A 112 2.91 -3.80 -5.80
CA GLU A 112 3.99 -3.04 -5.15
C GLU A 112 4.24 -3.48 -3.69
N MET A 113 3.74 -4.66 -3.28
CA MET A 113 3.78 -5.15 -1.90
C MET A 113 5.19 -5.52 -1.39
N HIS A 114 6.22 -5.47 -2.23
CA HIS A 114 7.60 -5.71 -1.81
C HIS A 114 8.09 -4.80 -0.67
N ARG A 115 7.47 -3.61 -0.49
CA ARG A 115 7.75 -2.69 0.62
C ARG A 115 7.08 -3.12 1.92
N TYR A 116 5.97 -3.85 1.80
CA TYR A 116 5.11 -4.23 2.92
C TYR A 116 5.27 -5.69 3.31
N ILE A 117 6.37 -6.35 2.92
CA ILE A 117 6.67 -7.72 3.34
C ILE A 117 6.59 -7.91 4.86
N PRO A 118 7.07 -6.97 5.72
CA PRO A 118 6.89 -7.09 7.16
C PRO A 118 5.42 -7.10 7.59
N TYR A 119 4.55 -6.35 6.91
CA TYR A 119 3.11 -6.40 7.14
C TYR A 119 2.52 -7.75 6.70
N LEU A 120 2.88 -8.24 5.51
CA LEU A 120 2.43 -9.54 5.01
C LEU A 120 2.86 -10.69 5.94
N ALA A 121 4.07 -10.64 6.47
CA ALA A 121 4.58 -11.59 7.44
C ALA A 121 3.73 -11.56 8.72
N LYS A 122 3.43 -10.37 9.26
CA LYS A 122 2.58 -10.22 10.44
C LYS A 122 1.17 -10.76 10.23
N GLU A 123 0.54 -10.48 9.08
CA GLU A 123 -0.79 -10.99 8.71
C GLU A 123 -0.80 -12.51 8.55
N ALA A 124 0.32 -13.10 8.13
CA ALA A 124 0.52 -14.55 8.07
C ALA A 124 0.81 -15.20 9.44
N GLY A 125 0.85 -14.39 10.54
CA GLY A 125 1.06 -14.89 11.90
C GLY A 125 2.52 -14.82 12.38
N PHE A 126 3.44 -14.27 11.59
CA PHE A 126 4.85 -14.12 11.96
C PHE A 126 5.08 -12.75 12.60
N GLY A 127 5.01 -12.69 13.92
CA GLY A 127 5.00 -11.42 14.68
C GLY A 127 6.36 -11.00 15.23
N ARG A 128 7.39 -11.86 15.25
CA ARG A 128 8.72 -11.52 15.76
C ARG A 128 9.54 -10.80 14.69
N ILE A 129 9.22 -9.52 14.48
CA ILE A 129 9.84 -8.68 13.47
C ILE A 129 10.86 -7.77 14.16
N GLY A 130 12.12 -7.84 13.74
CA GLY A 130 13.24 -7.04 14.24
C GLY A 130 13.75 -6.04 13.20
N GLU A 131 14.56 -5.10 13.68
CA GLU A 131 15.27 -4.14 12.84
C GLU A 131 16.74 -4.07 13.25
N LYS A 132 17.63 -3.99 12.27
CA LYS A 132 19.08 -3.82 12.48
C LYS A 132 19.56 -2.59 11.73
N VAL A 133 20.31 -1.74 12.41
CA VAL A 133 21.03 -0.64 11.74
C VAL A 133 22.09 -1.25 10.82
N VAL A 134 22.03 -0.87 9.53
CA VAL A 134 22.93 -1.39 8.50
C VAL A 134 23.70 -0.24 7.84
N HIS A 135 24.93 -0.54 7.42
CA HIS A 135 25.74 0.39 6.67
C HIS A 135 25.24 0.53 5.24
N HIS A 136 25.04 1.75 4.82
CA HIS A 136 24.60 2.07 3.46
C HIS A 136 25.63 2.94 2.76
N GLN A 137 26.05 2.53 1.56
CA GLN A 137 27.03 3.25 0.76
C GLN A 137 26.35 4.13 -0.27
N ALA A 138 27.02 5.24 -0.65
CA ALA A 138 26.57 6.04 -1.77
C ALA A 138 26.60 5.22 -3.06
N ARG A 139 25.62 5.43 -3.93
CA ARG A 139 25.55 4.71 -5.21
C ARG A 139 26.78 4.97 -6.06
N LYS A 140 27.48 3.92 -6.47
CA LYS A 140 28.68 4.01 -7.32
C LYS A 140 28.34 4.06 -8.80
N TYR A 141 27.24 3.42 -9.24
CA TYR A 141 26.86 3.27 -10.63
C TYR A 141 25.39 3.58 -10.87
N GLY A 142 25.06 4.14 -12.04
CA GLY A 142 23.70 4.42 -12.47
C GLY A 142 23.11 5.72 -11.92
N LYS A 143 22.02 6.19 -12.56
CA LYS A 143 21.27 7.37 -12.15
C LYS A 143 19.97 6.96 -11.46
N SER A 144 19.61 7.64 -10.38
CA SER A 144 18.32 7.44 -9.71
C SER A 144 17.17 7.93 -10.60
N LYS A 145 16.25 7.05 -10.96
CA LYS A 145 15.02 7.39 -11.70
C LYS A 145 13.95 7.91 -10.73
N PHE A 146 14.25 8.99 -10.00
CA PHE A 146 13.31 9.59 -9.06
C PHE A 146 12.44 10.63 -9.79
N GLY A 147 11.15 10.35 -9.97
CA GLY A 147 10.16 11.26 -10.55
C GLY A 147 9.01 11.54 -9.58
N ILE A 148 8.25 12.60 -9.84
CA ILE A 148 7.04 13.01 -9.09
C ILE A 148 6.01 11.86 -9.02
N ASN A 149 5.89 11.05 -10.07
CA ASN A 149 5.01 9.87 -10.13
C ASN A 149 5.26 8.90 -8.97
N ARG A 150 6.48 8.83 -8.43
CA ARG A 150 6.80 7.95 -7.31
C ARG A 150 6.21 8.43 -5.99
N PHE A 151 5.97 9.73 -5.84
CA PHE A 151 5.27 10.29 -4.69
C PHE A 151 3.79 9.89 -4.70
N PHE A 152 3.12 10.03 -5.85
CA PHE A 152 1.73 9.59 -6.01
C PHE A 152 1.58 8.08 -5.83
N ASN A 153 2.49 7.29 -6.38
CA ASN A 153 2.49 5.84 -6.18
C ASN A 153 2.68 5.48 -4.70
N GLY A 154 3.57 6.18 -3.98
CA GLY A 154 3.74 5.97 -2.54
C GLY A 154 2.48 6.27 -1.73
N TYR A 155 1.72 7.30 -2.11
CA TYR A 155 0.43 7.59 -1.49
C TYR A 155 -0.62 6.50 -1.79
N LEU A 156 -0.72 6.06 -3.04
CA LEU A 156 -1.60 4.96 -3.43
C LEU A 156 -1.23 3.64 -2.74
N ASP A 157 0.07 3.40 -2.55
CA ASP A 157 0.57 2.25 -1.80
C ASP A 157 0.09 2.29 -0.32
N LEU A 158 0.13 3.47 0.31
CA LEU A 158 -0.36 3.64 1.68
C LEU A 158 -1.88 3.44 1.77
N LEU A 159 -2.63 3.94 0.80
CA LEU A 159 -4.07 3.74 0.71
C LEU A 159 -4.40 2.25 0.52
N THR A 160 -3.64 1.56 -0.34
CA THR A 160 -3.75 0.12 -0.54
C THR A 160 -3.46 -0.64 0.75
N LEU A 161 -2.39 -0.28 1.47
CA LEU A 161 -2.06 -0.90 2.74
C LEU A 161 -3.18 -0.68 3.77
N TRP A 162 -3.68 0.54 3.89
CA TRP A 162 -4.80 0.86 4.77
C TRP A 162 -6.05 0.03 4.45
N PHE A 163 -6.39 -0.07 3.16
CA PHE A 163 -7.53 -0.86 2.70
C PHE A 163 -7.35 -2.35 3.02
N LEU A 164 -6.19 -2.92 2.71
CA LEU A 164 -5.90 -4.33 2.97
C LEU A 164 -5.90 -4.64 4.47
N THR A 165 -5.33 -3.76 5.30
CA THR A 165 -5.31 -3.93 6.77
C THR A 165 -6.71 -3.96 7.36
N ASN A 166 -7.60 -3.05 6.91
CA ASN A 166 -8.92 -2.91 7.52
C ASN A 166 -9.99 -3.78 6.85
N PHE A 167 -9.87 -4.02 5.55
CA PHE A 167 -10.95 -4.59 4.74
C PHE A 167 -10.52 -5.75 3.85
N GLY A 168 -9.26 -6.15 3.84
CA GLY A 168 -8.73 -7.18 2.94
C GLY A 168 -9.49 -8.50 3.01
N LYS A 169 -10.04 -8.85 4.19
CA LYS A 169 -10.87 -10.05 4.38
C LYS A 169 -12.37 -9.82 4.10
N LYS A 170 -12.83 -8.57 4.01
CA LYS A 170 -14.25 -8.21 3.83
C LYS A 170 -14.44 -6.97 2.95
N PRO A 171 -13.96 -6.96 1.69
CA PRO A 171 -14.01 -5.79 0.82
C PRO A 171 -15.45 -5.33 0.54
N MET A 172 -16.41 -6.26 0.51
CA MET A 172 -17.82 -5.94 0.26
C MET A 172 -18.45 -5.06 1.34
N HIS A 173 -17.95 -5.06 2.59
CA HIS A 173 -18.49 -4.17 3.62
C HIS A 173 -18.22 -2.70 3.31
N VAL A 174 -17.05 -2.37 2.72
CA VAL A 174 -16.72 -1.00 2.32
C VAL A 174 -17.50 -0.58 1.10
N PHE A 175 -17.41 -1.37 0.03
CA PHE A 175 -18.07 -1.03 -1.23
C PHE A 175 -19.58 -1.06 -1.10
N GLY A 176 -20.14 -2.00 -0.34
CA GLY A 176 -21.57 -2.04 -0.07
C GLY A 176 -22.05 -0.82 0.72
N LEU A 177 -21.34 -0.41 1.78
CA LEU A 177 -21.69 0.76 2.56
C LEU A 177 -21.59 2.06 1.75
N MET A 178 -20.49 2.24 1.02
CA MET A 178 -20.29 3.39 0.15
C MET A 178 -21.32 3.43 -0.99
N GLY A 179 -21.56 2.29 -1.64
CA GLY A 179 -22.56 2.18 -2.70
C GLY A 179 -23.97 2.48 -2.19
N SER A 180 -24.36 1.94 -1.03
CA SER A 180 -25.63 2.23 -0.40
C SER A 180 -25.78 3.72 -0.08
N PHE A 181 -24.73 4.34 0.47
CA PHE A 181 -24.75 5.78 0.78
C PHE A 181 -24.97 6.64 -0.46
N VAL A 182 -24.23 6.39 -1.53
CA VAL A 182 -24.38 7.10 -2.81
C VAL A 182 -25.76 6.84 -3.42
N PHE A 183 -26.25 5.59 -3.34
CA PHE A 183 -27.59 5.24 -3.81
C PHE A 183 -28.68 6.03 -3.08
N PHE A 184 -28.62 6.11 -1.76
CA PHE A 184 -29.62 6.88 -0.99
C PHE A 184 -29.58 8.38 -1.29
N ILE A 185 -28.39 8.96 -1.46
CA ILE A 185 -28.26 10.37 -1.87
C ILE A 185 -28.92 10.58 -3.24
N GLY A 186 -28.60 9.73 -4.22
CA GLY A 186 -29.19 9.81 -5.56
C GLY A 186 -30.70 9.59 -5.56
N PHE A 187 -31.19 8.66 -4.73
CA PHE A 187 -32.60 8.39 -4.57
C PHE A 187 -33.38 9.58 -3.96
N ILE A 188 -32.83 10.21 -2.93
CA ILE A 188 -33.40 11.42 -2.32
C ILE A 188 -33.44 12.57 -3.35
N ALA A 189 -32.33 12.78 -4.08
CA ALA A 189 -32.29 13.79 -5.13
C ALA A 189 -33.32 13.54 -6.25
N LEU A 190 -33.52 12.28 -6.63
CA LEU A 190 -34.54 11.88 -7.60
C LEU A 190 -35.95 12.19 -7.11
N ILE A 191 -36.26 11.84 -5.86
CA ILE A 191 -37.54 12.16 -5.24
C ILE A 191 -37.76 13.68 -5.22
N TRP A 192 -36.74 14.45 -4.83
CA TRP A 192 -36.82 15.91 -4.83
C TRP A 192 -37.18 16.46 -6.21
N LEU A 193 -36.48 16.02 -7.27
CA LEU A 193 -36.76 16.45 -8.64
C LEU A 193 -38.18 16.08 -9.12
N ILE A 194 -38.66 14.88 -8.75
CA ILE A 194 -40.01 14.44 -9.07
C ILE A 194 -41.06 15.36 -8.40
N VAL A 195 -40.89 15.62 -7.10
CA VAL A 195 -41.79 16.49 -6.33
C VAL A 195 -41.79 17.91 -6.91
N GLU A 196 -40.63 18.48 -7.20
CA GLU A 196 -40.51 19.81 -7.82
C GLU A 196 -41.24 19.87 -9.17
N LYS A 197 -41.03 18.83 -10.00
CA LYS A 197 -41.68 18.74 -11.31
C LYS A 197 -43.22 18.63 -11.19
N VAL A 198 -43.70 17.82 -10.23
CA VAL A 198 -45.16 17.68 -9.98
C VAL A 198 -45.77 19.00 -9.50
N ILE A 199 -45.12 19.69 -8.57
CA ILE A 199 -45.60 21.01 -8.07
C ILE A 199 -45.64 22.01 -9.23
N MET A 200 -44.61 22.05 -10.08
CA MET A 200 -44.56 22.96 -11.22
C MET A 200 -45.70 22.68 -12.22
N LEU A 201 -45.99 21.41 -12.53
CA LEU A 201 -47.10 21.01 -13.40
C LEU A 201 -48.47 21.38 -12.82
N VAL A 202 -48.68 21.10 -11.53
CA VAL A 202 -49.95 21.44 -10.85
C VAL A 202 -50.13 22.96 -10.80
N SER A 203 -49.12 23.74 -10.49
CA SER A 203 -49.18 25.21 -10.48
C SER A 203 -49.43 25.77 -11.86
N GLY A 204 -48.86 25.22 -12.92
CA GLY A 204 -49.15 25.62 -14.30
C GLY A 204 -50.61 25.36 -14.72
N VAL A 205 -51.13 24.17 -14.40
CA VAL A 205 -52.51 23.81 -14.68
C VAL A 205 -53.49 24.73 -13.92
N TYR A 206 -53.22 25.07 -12.66
CA TYR A 206 -54.05 26.04 -11.91
C TYR A 206 -53.97 27.44 -12.49
N GLY A 207 -52.83 27.89 -12.96
CA GLY A 207 -52.66 29.19 -13.63
C GLY A 207 -53.49 29.30 -14.90
N ASP A 208 -53.46 28.25 -15.74
CA ASP A 208 -54.26 28.20 -16.99
C ASP A 208 -55.76 28.14 -16.75
N LEU A 209 -56.22 27.43 -15.71
CA LEU A 209 -57.65 27.39 -15.32
C LEU A 209 -58.14 28.75 -14.83
N LEU A 210 -57.36 29.48 -14.05
CA LEU A 210 -57.74 30.82 -13.58
C LEU A 210 -57.77 31.84 -14.72
N SER A 211 -56.85 31.80 -15.66
CA SER A 211 -56.80 32.67 -16.82
C SER A 211 -58.02 32.46 -17.77
N ASN A 212 -58.40 31.20 -17.98
CA ASN A 212 -59.57 30.85 -18.79
C ASN A 212 -60.85 31.24 -18.13
N HIS A 213 -60.98 31.18 -16.81
CA HIS A 213 -62.24 31.69 -16.09
C HIS A 213 -62.36 33.20 -16.12
N ALA A 214 -61.24 33.93 -16.11
CA ALA A 214 -61.26 35.39 -16.22
C ALA A 214 -61.72 35.88 -17.62
N SER A 215 -61.28 35.15 -18.69
CA SER A 215 -61.67 35.50 -20.09
C SER A 215 -63.05 35.09 -20.52
N THR A 216 -63.80 34.34 -19.71
CA THR A 216 -65.22 33.97 -19.98
C THR A 216 -66.24 34.89 -19.28
N GLN A 217 -65.80 35.90 -18.53
CA GLN A 217 -66.65 36.88 -17.83
C GLN A 217 -66.63 38.28 -18.48
N GLU A 218 -65.89 38.46 -19.59
CA GLU A 218 -66.06 39.64 -20.49
C GLU A 218 -66.92 39.28 -21.69
#